data_94589c6d64cd39bf57923fb8aef99fb8
#
_entry.id   94589c6d64cd39bf57923fb8aef99fb8
#
_cell.length_a   1.000
_cell.length_b   1.000
_cell.length_c   1.000
_cell.angle_alpha   90.00
_cell.angle_beta   90.00
_cell.angle_gamma   90.00
#
_symmetry.space_group_name_H-M   'P 1'
#
loop_
_entity.id
_entity.type
_entity.pdbx_description
1 polymer ?
#
loop_
_entity_poly.entity_id
_entity_poly.type
_entity_poly.pdbx_seq_one_letter_code
_entity_poly.pdbx_strand_id
1 'polypeptide(L)'
;RHVGQLPLYYNFKTSGRRYEYVDMEYYPLYRFGFGLSYTSFEYSNLKIQEKANGNVEVQATVKNVGSRAGDEVAQLYVTDMYASVKTRVMELKDFARIHLQPGESKTVSFEMTPYDISLLNDRMDRVVEKGEFKIMVGGMSPDYVAKNEIKHSVGYSDNKKGVTGMLNYTHEFGANFDLAVSKVEENLVKNQKTVWVSVKNTGTLMDIGKVEMFVD
;
A
#
# COMPACT_ATOMS: atom_id res chain seq x y z
N ARG A 1 -20.99 -7.19 9.83
CA ARG A 1 -21.57 -8.09 10.86
C ARG A 1 -23.05 -7.77 11.13
N HIS A 2 -23.40 -6.50 11.13
CA HIS A 2 -24.70 -6.02 11.56
C HIS A 2 -25.14 -4.84 10.70
N VAL A 3 -26.46 -4.68 10.46
CA VAL A 3 -27.00 -3.59 9.63
C VAL A 3 -26.70 -2.19 10.18
N GLY A 4 -26.48 -2.06 11.48
CA GLY A 4 -26.10 -0.82 12.15
C GLY A 4 -24.61 -0.51 12.09
N GLN A 5 -23.77 -1.39 11.54
CA GLN A 5 -22.35 -1.15 11.41
C GLN A 5 -22.09 -0.16 10.27
N LEU A 6 -21.33 0.89 10.55
CA LEU A 6 -20.88 1.83 9.51
C LEU A 6 -19.97 1.13 8.49
N PRO A 7 -19.90 1.64 7.24
CA PRO A 7 -18.98 1.12 6.23
C PRO A 7 -17.55 1.05 6.76
N LEU A 8 -16.92 -0.10 6.62
CA LEU A 8 -15.58 -0.37 7.09
C LEU A 8 -14.69 -0.73 5.90
N TYR A 9 -13.64 0.06 5.70
CA TYR A 9 -12.66 -0.13 4.64
C TYR A 9 -11.37 -0.71 5.24
N TYR A 10 -10.76 -1.71 4.59
CA TYR A 10 -9.53 -2.34 5.10
C TYR A 10 -8.35 -1.35 5.18
N ASN A 11 -8.33 -0.35 4.31
CA ASN A 11 -7.28 0.65 4.17
C ASN A 11 -7.74 2.04 4.68
N PHE A 12 -8.51 2.07 5.75
CA PHE A 12 -9.00 3.33 6.33
C PHE A 12 -7.85 4.19 6.89
N LYS A 13 -8.12 5.48 7.09
CA LYS A 13 -7.26 6.37 7.88
C LYS A 13 -7.77 6.41 9.32
N THR A 14 -6.87 6.27 10.30
CA THR A 14 -7.27 6.33 11.70
C THR A 14 -7.88 7.70 12.01
N SER A 15 -9.01 7.72 12.73
CA SER A 15 -9.54 8.94 13.35
C SER A 15 -9.09 9.02 14.81
N GLY A 16 -9.22 10.16 15.43
CA GLY A 16 -8.95 10.32 16.87
C GLY A 16 -10.00 9.64 17.76
N ARG A 17 -11.03 9.04 17.17
CA ARG A 17 -12.07 8.28 17.88
C ARG A 17 -11.75 6.79 17.84
N ARG A 18 -12.00 6.11 18.96
CA ARG A 18 -12.14 4.67 18.98
C ARG A 18 -13.40 4.30 18.19
N TYR A 19 -13.31 3.28 17.35
CA TYR A 19 -14.44 2.73 16.61
C TYR A 19 -15.13 1.65 17.45
N GLU A 20 -15.56 2.00 18.66
CA GLU A 20 -16.23 1.07 19.56
C GLU A 20 -17.75 1.22 19.44
N TYR A 21 -18.42 0.10 19.23
CA TYR A 21 -19.87 -0.01 19.40
C TYR A 21 -20.15 -0.55 20.79
N VAL A 22 -21.33 -0.25 21.34
CA VAL A 22 -21.70 -0.66 22.70
C VAL A 22 -21.90 -2.18 22.81
N ASP A 23 -22.36 -2.80 21.73
CA ASP A 23 -22.86 -4.19 21.69
C ASP A 23 -22.12 -5.08 20.67
N MET A 24 -21.14 -4.57 19.97
CA MET A 24 -20.39 -5.34 18.99
C MET A 24 -18.99 -4.79 18.76
N GLU A 25 -18.12 -5.65 18.26
CA GLU A 25 -16.80 -5.24 17.77
C GLU A 25 -16.89 -4.52 16.43
N TYR A 26 -16.00 -3.56 16.18
CA TYR A 26 -15.94 -2.82 14.94
C TYR A 26 -15.27 -3.57 13.77
N TYR A 27 -14.61 -4.68 14.04
CA TYR A 27 -13.92 -5.46 13.00
C TYR A 27 -14.90 -6.09 12.00
N PRO A 28 -14.50 -6.24 10.73
CA PRO A 28 -15.32 -6.93 9.74
C PRO A 28 -15.48 -8.40 10.11
N LEU A 29 -16.57 -9.02 9.66
CA LEU A 29 -16.78 -10.47 9.83
C LEU A 29 -15.72 -11.26 9.06
N TYR A 30 -15.39 -10.81 7.84
CA TYR A 30 -14.31 -11.34 7.01
C TYR A 30 -13.37 -10.21 6.65
N ARG A 31 -12.06 -10.44 6.77
CA ARG A 31 -11.04 -9.47 6.39
C ARG A 31 -10.97 -9.33 4.87
N PHE A 32 -10.45 -8.20 4.42
CA PHE A 32 -10.17 -8.00 3.01
C PHE A 32 -9.18 -9.08 2.51
N GLY A 33 -9.46 -9.63 1.32
CA GLY A 33 -8.67 -10.72 0.75
C GLY A 33 -9.00 -12.10 1.31
N PHE A 34 -9.86 -12.23 2.33
CA PHE A 34 -10.27 -13.52 2.85
C PHE A 34 -10.95 -14.37 1.76
N GLY A 35 -10.61 -15.63 1.70
CA GLY A 35 -11.21 -16.64 0.84
C GLY A 35 -11.15 -18.03 1.48
N LEU A 36 -11.95 -18.95 0.97
CA LEU A 36 -11.97 -20.33 1.40
C LEU A 36 -11.09 -21.20 0.50
N SER A 37 -10.48 -22.22 1.08
CA SER A 37 -9.75 -23.26 0.37
C SER A 37 -10.10 -24.64 0.92
N TYR A 38 -10.00 -25.67 0.09
CA TYR A 38 -10.11 -27.06 0.53
C TYR A 38 -8.80 -27.61 1.09
N THR A 39 -7.78 -26.79 1.21
CA THR A 39 -6.48 -27.10 1.80
C THR A 39 -5.99 -25.96 2.68
N SER A 40 -4.84 -26.10 3.32
CA SER A 40 -4.27 -25.11 4.22
C SER A 40 -2.87 -24.72 3.76
N PHE A 41 -2.52 -23.45 3.94
CA PHE A 41 -1.24 -22.91 3.52
C PHE A 41 -0.50 -22.25 4.70
N GLU A 42 0.82 -22.42 4.71
CA GLU A 42 1.71 -21.74 5.64
C GLU A 42 2.66 -20.82 4.89
N TYR A 43 2.92 -19.65 5.49
CA TYR A 43 3.86 -18.65 5.00
C TYR A 43 5.11 -18.64 5.88
N SER A 44 6.28 -18.53 5.25
CA SER A 44 7.58 -18.53 5.94
C SER A 44 8.65 -17.78 5.13
N ASN A 45 9.85 -17.67 5.70
CA ASN A 45 11.05 -17.18 5.03
C ASN A 45 10.88 -15.81 4.34
N LEU A 46 10.22 -14.88 5.02
CA LEU A 46 10.10 -13.51 4.52
C LEU A 46 11.48 -12.88 4.39
N LYS A 47 11.79 -12.38 3.18
CA LYS A 47 12.97 -11.59 2.88
C LYS A 47 12.52 -10.26 2.31
N ILE A 48 13.10 -9.19 2.79
CA ILE A 48 12.82 -7.82 2.34
C ILE A 48 14.16 -7.18 2.03
N GLN A 49 14.33 -6.70 0.82
CA GLN A 49 15.57 -6.10 0.36
C GLN A 49 15.30 -4.81 -0.40
N GLU A 50 15.82 -3.71 0.13
CA GLU A 50 15.89 -2.44 -0.58
C GLU A 50 17.05 -2.49 -1.58
N LYS A 51 16.79 -2.11 -2.83
CA LYS A 51 17.77 -2.05 -3.91
C LYS A 51 18.37 -0.64 -4.02
N ALA A 52 19.52 -0.52 -4.65
CA ALA A 52 20.20 0.77 -4.85
C ALA A 52 19.39 1.83 -5.62
N ASN A 53 18.41 1.40 -6.43
CA ASN A 53 17.49 2.29 -7.14
C ASN A 53 16.24 2.67 -6.31
N GLY A 54 16.18 2.25 -5.06
CA GLY A 54 15.04 2.46 -4.16
C GLY A 54 13.87 1.50 -4.36
N ASN A 55 13.94 0.56 -5.30
CA ASN A 55 12.94 -0.53 -5.37
C ASN A 55 13.09 -1.46 -4.17
N VAL A 56 12.00 -2.07 -3.75
CA VAL A 56 12.00 -3.03 -2.65
C VAL A 56 11.55 -4.39 -3.18
N GLU A 57 12.41 -5.39 -3.05
CA GLU A 57 12.07 -6.77 -3.35
C GLU A 57 11.58 -7.46 -2.06
N VAL A 58 10.44 -8.13 -2.17
CA VAL A 58 9.83 -8.89 -1.07
C VAL A 58 9.61 -10.32 -1.53
N GLN A 59 10.17 -11.28 -0.78
CA GLN A 59 10.01 -12.70 -1.05
C GLN A 59 9.44 -13.41 0.15
N ALA A 60 8.55 -14.38 -0.09
CA ALA A 60 8.04 -15.29 0.94
C ALA A 60 7.84 -16.69 0.39
N THR A 61 8.01 -17.69 1.23
CA THR A 61 7.73 -19.08 0.89
C THR A 61 6.30 -19.42 1.32
N VAL A 62 5.52 -19.99 0.40
CA VAL A 62 4.17 -20.52 0.67
C VAL A 62 4.21 -22.04 0.52
N LYS A 63 3.72 -22.75 1.51
CA LYS A 63 3.67 -24.22 1.53
C LYS A 63 2.22 -24.69 1.69
N ASN A 64 1.81 -25.67 0.91
CA ASN A 64 0.57 -26.38 1.12
C ASN A 64 0.79 -27.45 2.21
N VAL A 65 0.19 -27.25 3.37
CA VAL A 65 0.29 -28.16 4.53
C VAL A 65 -0.91 -29.07 4.68
N GLY A 66 -1.91 -28.95 3.81
CA GLY A 66 -3.07 -29.82 3.78
C GLY A 66 -2.87 -31.06 2.90
N SER A 67 -3.93 -31.84 2.80
CA SER A 67 -3.92 -33.15 2.09
C SER A 67 -4.42 -33.08 0.65
N ARG A 68 -4.80 -31.89 0.17
CA ARG A 68 -5.34 -31.68 -1.19
C ARG A 68 -4.53 -30.64 -1.93
N ALA A 69 -4.45 -30.78 -3.26
CA ALA A 69 -3.95 -29.68 -4.10
C ALA A 69 -4.91 -28.50 -4.05
N GLY A 70 -4.38 -27.29 -4.17
CA GLY A 70 -5.19 -26.08 -4.16
C GLY A 70 -4.42 -24.85 -4.59
N ASP A 71 -5.19 -23.81 -4.86
CA ASP A 71 -4.67 -22.49 -5.20
C ASP A 71 -4.66 -21.59 -3.96
N GLU A 72 -3.61 -20.81 -3.83
CA GLU A 72 -3.51 -19.73 -2.87
C GLU A 72 -3.25 -18.41 -3.59
N VAL A 73 -3.79 -17.32 -3.03
CA VAL A 73 -3.51 -15.97 -3.47
C VAL A 73 -2.67 -15.28 -2.39
N ALA A 74 -1.37 -15.28 -2.60
CA ALA A 74 -0.44 -14.56 -1.74
C ALA A 74 -0.56 -13.05 -2.01
N GLN A 75 -0.80 -12.26 -0.97
CA GLN A 75 -1.09 -10.83 -1.02
C GLN A 75 -0.02 -10.07 -0.25
N LEU A 76 0.53 -9.02 -0.88
CA LEU A 76 1.53 -8.13 -0.27
C LEU A 76 0.85 -6.88 0.28
N TYR A 77 0.97 -6.65 1.57
CA TYR A 77 0.48 -5.47 2.28
C TYR A 77 1.62 -4.64 2.84
N VAL A 78 1.44 -3.32 2.78
CA VAL A 78 2.39 -2.34 3.32
C VAL A 78 1.68 -1.39 4.26
N THR A 79 2.32 -1.08 5.38
CA THR A 79 1.93 -0.04 6.34
C THR A 79 3.11 0.89 6.53
N ASP A 80 2.91 2.17 6.24
CA ASP A 80 3.83 3.22 6.62
C ASP A 80 3.67 3.51 8.13
N MET A 81 4.74 3.31 8.89
CA MET A 81 4.68 3.41 10.36
C MET A 81 4.75 4.84 10.86
N TYR A 82 5.45 5.72 10.14
CA TYR A 82 5.73 7.10 10.55
C TYR A 82 5.83 8.01 9.33
N ALA A 83 4.71 8.62 8.95
CA ALA A 83 4.66 9.58 7.85
C ALA A 83 4.46 11.00 8.35
N SER A 84 4.92 11.99 7.59
CA SER A 84 4.70 13.42 7.84
C SER A 84 3.22 13.80 7.81
N VAL A 85 2.41 13.03 7.07
CA VAL A 85 0.96 13.18 6.97
C VAL A 85 0.25 11.89 7.37
N LYS A 86 -1.03 11.97 7.63
CA LYS A 86 -1.83 10.80 8.00
C LYS A 86 -2.05 9.88 6.81
N THR A 87 -1.37 8.74 6.79
CA THR A 87 -1.48 7.69 5.79
C THR A 87 -2.59 6.68 6.11
N ARG A 88 -2.84 5.75 5.21
CA ARG A 88 -3.74 4.62 5.42
C ARG A 88 -3.09 3.61 6.37
N VAL A 89 -3.92 2.88 7.12
CA VAL A 89 -3.44 1.88 8.09
C VAL A 89 -2.68 0.73 7.42
N MET A 90 -3.04 0.39 6.20
CA MET A 90 -2.37 -0.59 5.34
C MET A 90 -2.88 -0.47 3.92
N GLU A 91 -2.10 -0.94 2.95
CA GLU A 91 -2.49 -0.99 1.56
C GLU A 91 -2.02 -2.29 0.91
N LEU A 92 -2.90 -2.93 0.13
CA LEU A 92 -2.52 -4.02 -0.77
C LEU A 92 -1.71 -3.43 -1.92
N LYS A 93 -0.48 -3.89 -2.12
CA LYS A 93 0.42 -3.41 -3.18
C LYS A 93 0.53 -4.37 -4.34
N ASP A 94 0.50 -5.68 -4.06
CA ASP A 94 0.58 -6.70 -5.10
C ASP A 94 -0.01 -8.03 -4.63
N PHE A 95 -0.27 -8.96 -5.56
CA PHE A 95 -0.72 -10.31 -5.25
C PHE A 95 -0.27 -11.30 -6.33
N ALA A 96 -0.10 -12.56 -5.94
CA ALA A 96 0.24 -13.66 -6.83
C ALA A 96 -0.62 -14.88 -6.54
N ARG A 97 -1.25 -15.45 -7.59
CA ARG A 97 -1.96 -16.74 -7.47
C ARG A 97 -1.01 -17.87 -7.81
N ILE A 98 -0.93 -18.85 -6.93
CA ILE A 98 -0.08 -20.04 -7.08
C ILE A 98 -0.88 -21.31 -6.85
N HIS A 99 -0.56 -22.35 -7.60
CA HIS A 99 -1.10 -23.71 -7.39
C HIS A 99 -0.05 -24.58 -6.71
N LEU A 100 -0.43 -25.31 -5.66
CA LEU A 100 0.45 -26.16 -4.86
C LEU A 100 -0.16 -27.54 -4.63
N GLN A 101 0.63 -28.58 -4.89
CA GLN A 101 0.31 -29.95 -4.48
C GLN A 101 0.46 -30.11 -2.95
N PRO A 102 -0.11 -31.16 -2.32
CA PRO A 102 0.14 -31.45 -0.91
C PRO A 102 1.63 -31.53 -0.61
N GLY A 103 2.09 -30.79 0.40
CA GLY A 103 3.49 -30.71 0.81
C GLY A 103 4.38 -29.83 -0.06
N GLU A 104 3.92 -29.38 -1.22
CA GLU A 104 4.68 -28.50 -2.13
C GLU A 104 4.86 -27.11 -1.52
N SER A 105 6.03 -26.52 -1.81
CA SER A 105 6.37 -25.14 -1.44
C SER A 105 6.82 -24.35 -2.66
N LYS A 106 6.41 -23.09 -2.75
CA LYS A 106 6.89 -22.12 -3.75
C LYS A 106 7.26 -20.81 -3.11
N THR A 107 8.29 -20.17 -3.62
CA THR A 107 8.62 -18.78 -3.27
C THR A 107 7.85 -17.86 -4.19
N VAL A 108 7.11 -16.91 -3.61
CA VAL A 108 6.53 -15.77 -4.30
C VAL A 108 7.47 -14.58 -4.15
N SER A 109 7.60 -13.78 -5.20
CA SER A 109 8.43 -12.57 -5.22
C SER A 109 7.62 -11.41 -5.75
N PHE A 110 7.70 -10.29 -5.06
CA PHE A 110 7.05 -9.02 -5.40
C PHE A 110 8.12 -7.93 -5.49
N GLU A 111 7.93 -6.99 -6.39
CA GLU A 111 8.78 -5.82 -6.50
C GLU A 111 7.93 -4.56 -6.35
N MET A 112 8.24 -3.75 -5.35
CA MET A 112 7.64 -2.44 -5.16
C MET A 112 8.60 -1.36 -5.65
N THR A 113 8.07 -0.42 -6.39
CA THR A 113 8.78 0.79 -6.79
C THR A 113 8.65 1.88 -5.73
N PRO A 114 9.46 2.95 -5.75
CA PRO A 114 9.24 4.11 -4.88
C PRO A 114 7.83 4.70 -4.99
N TYR A 115 7.20 4.62 -6.17
CA TYR A 115 5.83 5.08 -6.35
C TYR A 115 4.82 4.31 -5.49
N ASP A 116 5.00 3.01 -5.31
CA ASP A 116 4.09 2.15 -4.55
C ASP A 116 4.05 2.49 -3.06
N ILE A 117 5.13 3.04 -2.51
CA ILE A 117 5.26 3.46 -1.11
C ILE A 117 5.21 4.98 -0.93
N SER A 118 4.92 5.72 -2.02
CA SER A 118 4.84 7.19 -2.00
C SER A 118 3.55 7.66 -1.33
N LEU A 119 3.62 8.88 -0.81
CA LEU A 119 2.48 9.61 -0.26
C LEU A 119 2.37 11.01 -0.91
N LEU A 120 1.23 11.66 -0.72
CA LEU A 120 1.06 13.09 -1.00
C LEU A 120 1.22 13.84 0.32
N ASN A 121 2.20 14.75 0.37
CA ASN A 121 2.46 15.57 1.55
C ASN A 121 1.40 16.69 1.70
N ASP A 122 1.58 17.58 2.67
CA ASP A 122 0.69 18.72 2.95
C ASP A 122 0.63 19.75 1.83
N ARG A 123 1.64 19.78 0.96
CA ARG A 123 1.71 20.64 -0.23
C ARG A 123 1.19 19.95 -1.49
N MET A 124 0.67 18.74 -1.36
CA MET A 124 0.23 17.88 -2.47
C MET A 124 1.36 17.43 -3.40
N ASP A 125 2.62 17.51 -2.95
CA ASP A 125 3.74 16.91 -3.66
C ASP A 125 3.79 15.42 -3.38
N ARG A 126 4.05 14.61 -4.41
CA ARG A 126 4.27 13.17 -4.25
C ARG A 126 5.70 12.93 -3.80
N VAL A 127 5.84 12.31 -2.65
CA VAL A 127 7.14 12.05 -2.03
C VAL A 127 7.22 10.63 -1.48
N VAL A 128 8.43 10.12 -1.36
CA VAL A 128 8.75 8.94 -0.54
C VAL A 128 9.64 9.42 0.58
N GLU A 129 9.21 9.18 1.78
CA GLU A 129 9.95 9.51 2.99
C GLU A 129 10.74 8.29 3.44
N LYS A 130 11.98 8.51 3.90
CA LYS A 130 12.72 7.46 4.60
C LYS A 130 12.03 7.15 5.92
N GLY A 131 12.03 5.89 6.30
CA GLY A 131 11.38 5.49 7.55
C GLY A 131 11.08 4.01 7.63
N GLU A 132 10.30 3.66 8.60
CA GLU A 132 9.91 2.27 8.86
C GLU A 132 8.62 1.92 8.15
N PHE A 133 8.66 0.85 7.36
CA PHE A 133 7.50 0.24 6.73
C PHE A 133 7.30 -1.17 7.26
N LYS A 134 6.09 -1.48 7.65
CA LYS A 134 5.70 -2.85 8.00
C LYS A 134 5.22 -3.56 6.75
N ILE A 135 5.88 -4.65 6.40
CA ILE A 135 5.60 -5.47 5.23
C ILE A 135 4.97 -6.78 5.69
N MET A 136 3.90 -7.19 5.05
CA MET A 136 3.26 -8.48 5.30
C MET A 136 2.93 -9.20 3.99
N VAL A 137 3.23 -10.48 3.92
CA VAL A 137 2.77 -11.39 2.86
C VAL A 137 1.88 -12.46 3.47
N GLY A 138 0.64 -12.58 3.01
CA GLY A 138 -0.32 -13.52 3.54
C GLY A 138 -1.52 -13.75 2.63
N GLY A 139 -2.43 -14.64 2.99
CA GLY A 139 -3.64 -14.95 2.22
C GLY A 139 -4.84 -14.02 2.50
N MET A 140 -4.66 -13.00 3.31
CA MET A 140 -5.66 -11.96 3.63
C MET A 140 -4.98 -10.77 4.30
N SER A 141 -5.68 -9.64 4.43
CA SER A 141 -5.15 -8.45 5.12
C SER A 141 -4.80 -8.75 6.58
N PRO A 142 -3.73 -8.12 7.12
CA PRO A 142 -3.40 -8.22 8.54
C PRO A 142 -4.47 -7.56 9.41
N ASP A 143 -4.44 -7.88 10.71
CA ASP A 143 -5.17 -7.08 11.70
C ASP A 143 -4.54 -5.71 11.82
N TYR A 144 -5.39 -4.69 11.83
CA TYR A 144 -4.97 -3.40 12.34
C TYR A 144 -4.90 -3.48 13.88
N VAL A 145 -3.72 -3.24 14.40
CA VAL A 145 -3.49 -3.08 15.82
C VAL A 145 -2.96 -1.67 16.01
N ALA A 146 -3.73 -0.80 16.69
CA ALA A 146 -3.22 0.50 17.08
C ALA A 146 -1.99 0.32 17.99
N LYS A 147 -1.00 1.22 17.90
CA LYS A 147 0.29 1.10 18.60
C LYS A 147 0.17 0.83 20.09
N ASN A 148 -0.97 1.14 20.71
CA ASN A 148 -1.23 1.07 22.15
C ASN A 148 -2.40 0.14 22.52
N GLU A 149 -2.92 -0.67 21.61
CA GLU A 149 -4.06 -1.54 21.88
C GLU A 149 -3.63 -2.99 22.12
N ILE A 150 -4.23 -3.58 23.16
CA ILE A 150 -4.12 -5.01 23.45
C ILE A 150 -4.77 -5.79 22.30
N LYS A 151 -4.05 -6.78 21.78
CA LYS A 151 -4.54 -7.68 20.74
C LYS A 151 -5.82 -8.38 21.20
N HIS A 152 -6.95 -7.98 20.68
CA HIS A 152 -8.12 -8.85 20.67
C HIS A 152 -7.96 -9.83 19.51
N SER A 153 -7.55 -11.04 19.82
CA SER A 153 -7.54 -12.15 18.86
C SER A 153 -8.98 -12.54 18.58
N VAL A 154 -9.56 -12.03 17.50
CA VAL A 154 -10.80 -12.59 16.99
C VAL A 154 -10.46 -13.94 16.39
N GLY A 155 -11.10 -15.00 16.90
CA GLY A 155 -10.82 -16.40 16.56
C GLY A 155 -11.21 -16.78 15.13
N TYR A 156 -10.43 -16.32 14.17
CA TYR A 156 -10.43 -16.85 12.81
C TYR A 156 -9.33 -17.90 12.67
N SER A 157 -9.65 -18.97 11.96
CA SER A 157 -8.70 -20.05 11.71
C SER A 157 -7.39 -19.49 11.18
N ASP A 158 -6.30 -19.83 11.85
CA ASP A 158 -4.94 -19.33 11.58
C ASP A 158 -4.36 -19.74 10.21
N ASN A 159 -5.16 -20.45 9.40
CA ASN A 159 -4.77 -21.09 8.15
C ASN A 159 -4.36 -20.13 7.02
N LYS A 160 -4.44 -18.81 7.24
CA LYS A 160 -4.06 -17.79 6.27
C LYS A 160 -3.21 -16.66 6.88
N LYS A 161 -2.65 -16.91 8.07
CA LYS A 161 -1.71 -15.97 8.67
C LYS A 161 -0.48 -15.86 7.78
N GLY A 162 -0.21 -14.64 7.39
CA GLY A 162 0.99 -14.30 6.67
C GLY A 162 2.21 -14.14 7.57
N VAL A 163 3.32 -13.84 6.94
CA VAL A 163 4.57 -13.44 7.58
C VAL A 163 4.72 -11.93 7.53
N THR A 164 5.28 -11.36 8.60
CA THR A 164 5.45 -9.92 8.74
C THR A 164 6.91 -9.60 9.04
N GLY A 165 7.41 -8.53 8.44
CA GLY A 165 8.74 -7.97 8.70
C GLY A 165 8.73 -6.46 8.66
N MET A 166 9.83 -5.86 9.08
CA MET A 166 10.05 -4.43 9.03
C MET A 166 11.10 -4.11 7.96
N LEU A 167 10.82 -3.09 7.17
CA LEU A 167 11.73 -2.47 6.23
C LEU A 167 12.12 -1.11 6.81
N ASN A 168 13.43 -0.88 6.94
CA ASN A 168 13.96 0.44 7.24
C ASN A 168 14.39 1.09 5.93
N TYR A 169 13.47 1.82 5.30
CA TYR A 169 13.68 2.40 3.98
C TYR A 169 14.58 3.63 4.06
N THR A 170 15.62 3.66 3.23
CA THR A 170 16.70 4.64 3.36
C THR A 170 16.71 5.73 2.29
N HIS A 171 15.98 5.53 1.17
CA HIS A 171 15.89 6.50 0.10
C HIS A 171 14.79 7.55 0.35
N GLU A 172 15.01 8.73 -0.19
CA GLU A 172 14.01 9.79 -0.29
C GLU A 172 13.81 10.16 -1.75
N PHE A 173 12.56 10.28 -2.18
CA PHE A 173 12.22 10.66 -3.53
C PHE A 173 11.13 11.74 -3.51
N GLY A 174 11.21 12.65 -4.47
CA GLY A 174 10.17 13.66 -4.70
C GLY A 174 9.95 13.89 -6.18
N ALA A 175 8.72 14.23 -6.56
CA ALA A 175 8.41 14.74 -7.87
C ALA A 175 8.52 16.27 -7.82
N ASN A 176 9.42 16.82 -8.60
CA ASN A 176 9.61 18.26 -8.76
C ASN A 176 9.44 18.62 -10.24
N PHE A 177 8.83 19.77 -10.50
CA PHE A 177 8.61 20.23 -11.86
C PHE A 177 9.22 21.61 -12.06
N ASP A 178 10.07 21.74 -13.08
CA ASP A 178 10.51 23.04 -13.58
C ASP A 178 9.52 23.52 -14.63
N LEU A 179 9.10 24.76 -14.49
CA LEU A 179 8.21 25.45 -15.41
C LEU A 179 8.97 26.57 -16.10
N ALA A 180 8.91 26.61 -17.40
CA ALA A 180 9.48 27.71 -18.20
C ALA A 180 8.48 28.12 -19.27
N VAL A 181 8.24 29.44 -19.34
CA VAL A 181 7.48 30.00 -20.47
C VAL A 181 8.35 29.94 -21.72
N SER A 182 7.97 29.11 -22.66
CA SER A 182 8.72 28.91 -23.91
C SER A 182 8.34 29.87 -25.01
N LYS A 183 7.09 30.36 -25.01
CA LYS A 183 6.60 31.27 -26.03
C LYS A 183 5.36 32.03 -25.53
N VAL A 184 5.22 33.30 -25.93
CA VAL A 184 4.00 34.10 -25.75
C VAL A 184 3.63 34.69 -27.10
N GLU A 185 2.39 34.50 -27.52
CA GLU A 185 1.83 35.11 -28.72
C GLU A 185 0.60 35.93 -28.35
N GLU A 186 0.55 37.15 -28.88
CA GLU A 186 -0.60 38.05 -28.74
C GLU A 186 -1.35 38.16 -30.08
N ASN A 187 -2.65 37.94 -30.03
CA ASN A 187 -3.53 38.22 -31.14
C ASN A 187 -4.37 39.44 -30.82
N LEU A 188 -3.90 40.61 -31.26
CA LEU A 188 -4.55 41.90 -31.00
C LEU A 188 -5.97 42.00 -31.60
N VAL A 189 -6.20 41.31 -32.72
CA VAL A 189 -7.51 41.32 -33.41
C VAL A 189 -8.57 40.57 -32.59
N LYS A 190 -8.19 39.48 -31.95
CA LYS A 190 -9.06 38.66 -31.13
C LYS A 190 -8.98 38.96 -29.63
N ASN A 191 -8.12 39.91 -29.27
CA ASN A 191 -7.78 40.19 -27.86
C ASN A 191 -7.46 38.89 -27.06
N GLN A 192 -6.64 38.03 -27.66
CA GLN A 192 -6.24 36.74 -27.11
C GLN A 192 -4.73 36.68 -26.94
N LYS A 193 -4.32 36.07 -25.84
CA LYS A 193 -2.93 35.81 -25.53
C LYS A 193 -2.74 34.29 -25.36
N THR A 194 -1.82 33.71 -26.09
CA THR A 194 -1.47 32.31 -25.98
C THR A 194 -0.09 32.16 -25.38
N VAL A 195 0.01 31.40 -24.33
CA VAL A 195 1.25 31.15 -23.59
C VAL A 195 1.58 29.67 -23.69
N TRP A 196 2.76 29.33 -24.15
CA TRP A 196 3.30 27.97 -24.14
C TRP A 196 4.22 27.81 -22.94
N VAL A 197 3.94 26.81 -22.12
CA VAL A 197 4.74 26.47 -20.94
C VAL A 197 5.41 25.14 -21.17
N SER A 198 6.72 25.10 -21.02
CA SER A 198 7.48 23.86 -20.95
C SER A 198 7.44 23.34 -19.51
N VAL A 199 7.05 22.08 -19.33
CA VAL A 199 7.02 21.40 -18.04
C VAL A 199 8.04 20.28 -18.08
N LYS A 200 9.00 20.29 -17.17
CA LYS A 200 10.01 19.25 -17.04
C LYS A 200 9.97 18.69 -15.62
N ASN A 201 9.75 17.38 -15.49
CA ASN A 201 9.91 16.71 -14.20
C ASN A 201 11.42 16.57 -13.92
N THR A 202 11.91 17.24 -12.90
CA THR A 202 13.29 17.18 -12.41
C THR A 202 13.43 16.33 -11.14
N GLY A 203 12.30 15.83 -10.61
CA GLY A 203 12.27 14.90 -9.50
C GLY A 203 12.54 13.44 -9.92
N THR A 204 12.61 12.59 -8.94
CA THR A 204 12.95 11.16 -9.10
C THR A 204 11.71 10.25 -9.19
N LEU A 205 10.52 10.78 -8.92
CA LEU A 205 9.25 10.07 -9.08
C LEU A 205 8.50 10.56 -10.31
N MET A 206 7.80 9.63 -10.97
CA MET A 206 6.85 9.96 -12.03
C MET A 206 5.54 10.44 -11.38
N ASP A 207 5.06 11.62 -11.79
CA ASP A 207 3.79 12.19 -11.32
C ASP A 207 3.17 13.09 -12.38
N ILE A 208 1.91 13.47 -12.18
CA ILE A 208 1.18 14.39 -13.03
C ILE A 208 1.26 15.79 -12.39
N GLY A 209 2.00 16.68 -13.04
CA GLY A 209 2.05 18.10 -12.64
C GLY A 209 0.79 18.85 -13.08
N LYS A 210 0.22 19.66 -12.20
CA LYS A 210 -0.81 20.65 -12.54
C LYS A 210 -0.16 22.01 -12.78
N VAL A 211 -0.42 22.57 -13.95
CA VAL A 211 0.02 23.94 -14.29
C VAL A 211 -1.18 24.88 -14.13
N GLU A 212 -1.04 25.88 -13.26
CA GLU A 212 -2.03 26.94 -13.09
C GLU A 212 -1.44 28.26 -13.62
N MET A 213 -2.22 28.96 -14.45
CA MET A 213 -1.86 30.25 -14.96
C MET A 213 -2.68 31.31 -14.26
N PHE A 214 -2.01 32.25 -13.60
CA PHE A 214 -2.62 33.43 -13.01
C PHE A 214 -2.41 34.60 -13.99
N VAL A 215 -3.47 35.30 -14.29
CA VAL A 215 -3.45 36.52 -15.13
C VAL A 215 -3.88 37.65 -14.23
N ASP A 216 -2.97 38.61 -14.01
CA ASP A 216 -3.22 39.86 -13.27
C ASP A 216 -3.86 40.92 -14.19
#